data_6f6c79535ed0af338d28955aad75d41a
#
_entry.id   6f6c79535ed0af338d28955aad75d41a
#
_cell.length_a   1.000
_cell.length_b   1.000
_cell.length_c   1.000
_cell.angle_alpha   90.00
_cell.angle_beta   90.00
_cell.angle_gamma   90.00
#
_symmetry.space_group_name_H-M   'P 1'
#
loop_
_entity.id
_entity.type
_entity.pdbx_description
1 polymer ?
#
loop_
_entity_poly.entity_id
_entity_poly.type
_entity_poly.pdbx_seq_one_letter_code
_entity_poly.pdbx_strand_id
1 'polypeptide(L)'
;MRLNIGMNSPRSTEHVPARYDVETVDLASVDGVLSTTRSVRLRLDLDRPVPNDVLLDCIDIAEQGPGGGNQSSRRWLIIRDKAQKEALSDLYWEGAGKWMVSARDKLAGTEHRNTRVMRSAAHLAEHLTDVPALVIPCIWGVHDDSKKPGLFDSVVQSAWS
;
A
#
# COMPACT_ATOMS: atom_id res chain seq x y z
N MET A 1 13.09 -17.45 16.36
CA MET A 1 12.52 -18.07 15.14
C MET A 1 13.04 -17.28 13.93
N ARG A 2 14.02 -17.82 13.18
CA ARG A 2 14.56 -17.13 12.00
C ARG A 2 13.64 -17.40 10.82
N LEU A 3 12.97 -16.37 10.33
CA LEU A 3 12.26 -16.42 9.05
C LEU A 3 13.30 -16.61 7.93
N ASN A 4 13.24 -17.74 7.26
CA ASN A 4 14.07 -18.02 6.08
C ASN A 4 13.41 -17.33 4.88
N ILE A 5 13.73 -16.04 4.69
CA ILE A 5 13.29 -15.28 3.52
C ILE A 5 14.20 -15.73 2.38
N GLY A 6 13.69 -16.57 1.50
CA GLY A 6 14.38 -16.93 0.27
C GLY A 6 14.80 -15.66 -0.47
N MET A 7 16.10 -15.38 -0.49
CA MET A 7 16.68 -14.27 -1.25
C MET A 7 16.51 -14.60 -2.74
N ASN A 8 15.52 -13.98 -3.36
CA ASN A 8 15.42 -13.99 -4.81
C ASN A 8 16.54 -13.09 -5.35
N SER A 9 17.35 -13.64 -6.26
CA SER A 9 18.45 -12.97 -6.94
C SER A 9 17.98 -11.63 -7.53
N PRO A 10 18.83 -10.58 -7.60
CA PRO A 10 18.44 -9.33 -8.22
C PRO A 10 18.00 -9.61 -9.66
N ARG A 11 16.78 -9.18 -9.99
CA ARG A 11 16.29 -9.25 -11.38
C ARG A 11 17.32 -8.51 -12.25
N SER A 12 17.71 -9.13 -13.34
CA SER A 12 18.54 -8.50 -14.37
C SER A 12 17.91 -7.16 -14.76
N THR A 13 18.75 -6.15 -14.96
CA THR A 13 18.36 -4.82 -15.45
C THR A 13 17.95 -4.87 -16.94
N GLU A 14 17.42 -5.99 -17.42
CA GLU A 14 16.82 -6.06 -18.74
C GLU A 14 15.65 -5.09 -18.79
N HIS A 15 15.74 -4.14 -19.71
CA HIS A 15 14.70 -3.19 -20.01
C HIS A 15 13.44 -3.97 -20.41
N VAL A 16 12.49 -4.05 -19.50
CA VAL A 16 11.14 -4.54 -19.82
C VAL A 16 10.55 -3.52 -20.78
N PRO A 17 10.21 -3.90 -22.03
CA PRO A 17 9.61 -2.96 -22.96
C PRO A 17 8.34 -2.38 -22.35
N ALA A 18 8.12 -1.09 -22.56
CA ALA A 18 6.94 -0.41 -22.04
C ALA A 18 5.68 -1.20 -22.45
N ARG A 19 4.91 -1.64 -21.47
CA ARG A 19 3.70 -2.46 -21.66
C ARG A 19 2.59 -1.66 -22.36
N TYR A 20 2.77 -0.33 -22.42
CA TYR A 20 1.79 0.62 -22.96
C TYR A 20 2.48 1.57 -23.93
N ASP A 21 1.88 1.76 -25.08
CA ASP A 21 2.28 2.78 -26.03
C ASP A 21 1.69 4.12 -25.61
N VAL A 22 2.56 5.08 -25.28
CA VAL A 22 2.16 6.40 -24.79
C VAL A 22 1.36 7.17 -25.85
N GLU A 23 1.58 6.90 -27.15
CA GLU A 23 0.85 7.55 -28.25
C GLU A 23 -0.63 7.14 -28.31
N THR A 24 -0.98 5.99 -27.70
CA THR A 24 -2.35 5.47 -27.66
C THR A 24 -3.10 5.78 -26.39
N VAL A 25 -2.47 6.50 -25.42
CA VAL A 25 -3.10 6.82 -24.13
C VAL A 25 -4.20 7.88 -24.31
N ASP A 26 -5.41 7.54 -23.93
CA ASP A 26 -6.51 8.50 -23.83
C ASP A 26 -6.36 9.40 -22.59
N LEU A 27 -6.00 10.65 -22.82
CA LEU A 27 -5.78 11.64 -21.75
C LEU A 27 -7.03 11.83 -20.87
N ALA A 28 -8.23 11.80 -21.44
CA ALA A 28 -9.45 11.97 -20.67
C ALA A 28 -9.67 10.84 -19.66
N SER A 29 -9.34 9.60 -20.04
CA SER A 29 -9.37 8.45 -19.14
C SER A 29 -8.32 8.59 -18.03
N VAL A 30 -7.10 9.03 -18.35
CA VAL A 30 -6.05 9.27 -17.36
C VAL A 30 -6.47 10.34 -16.36
N ASP A 31 -6.93 11.49 -16.83
CA ASP A 31 -7.42 12.58 -15.99
C ASP A 31 -8.60 12.11 -15.12
N GLY A 32 -9.50 11.33 -15.67
CA GLY A 32 -10.61 10.71 -14.96
C GLY A 32 -10.12 9.84 -13.79
N VAL A 33 -9.17 8.94 -14.02
CA VAL A 33 -8.59 8.09 -12.98
C VAL A 33 -7.89 8.92 -11.90
N LEU A 34 -6.98 9.82 -12.29
CA LEU A 34 -6.21 10.63 -11.35
C LEU A 34 -7.09 11.56 -10.51
N SER A 35 -8.09 12.20 -11.12
CA SER A 35 -8.98 13.13 -10.42
C SER A 35 -10.01 12.45 -9.52
N THR A 36 -10.36 11.18 -9.79
CA THR A 36 -11.39 10.42 -9.05
C THR A 36 -10.82 9.40 -8.08
N THR A 37 -9.52 9.13 -8.11
CA THR A 37 -8.86 8.19 -7.18
C THR A 37 -9.09 8.61 -5.73
N ARG A 38 -9.60 7.67 -4.92
CA ARG A 38 -9.88 7.86 -3.49
C ARG A 38 -9.56 6.57 -2.73
N SER A 39 -9.25 6.71 -1.44
CA SER A 39 -9.13 5.54 -0.57
C SER A 39 -10.49 4.84 -0.43
N VAL A 40 -10.59 3.64 -0.95
CA VAL A 40 -11.78 2.79 -0.86
C VAL A 40 -11.66 1.92 0.39
N ARG A 41 -12.64 1.97 1.29
CA ARG A 41 -12.66 1.19 2.53
C ARG A 41 -14.03 0.54 2.77
N LEU A 42 -15.12 1.33 2.71
CA LEU A 42 -16.49 0.83 2.95
C LEU A 42 -17.03 -0.07 1.84
N ARG A 43 -16.41 -0.09 0.68
CA ARG A 43 -16.87 -0.83 -0.51
C ARG A 43 -15.88 -1.90 -0.93
N LEU A 44 -15.02 -2.34 -0.01
CA LEU A 44 -14.17 -3.49 -0.27
C LEU A 44 -15.06 -4.73 -0.35
N ASP A 45 -14.81 -5.55 -1.34
CA ASP A 45 -15.41 -6.88 -1.47
C ASP A 45 -14.58 -7.84 -0.62
N LEU A 46 -15.08 -8.16 0.57
CA LEU A 46 -14.34 -8.96 1.55
C LEU A 46 -14.43 -10.47 1.27
N ASP A 47 -15.41 -10.88 0.47
CA ASP A 47 -15.68 -12.29 0.21
C ASP A 47 -14.97 -12.82 -1.04
N ARG A 48 -14.66 -11.95 -1.99
CA ARG A 48 -14.07 -12.34 -3.26
C ARG A 48 -12.54 -12.38 -3.19
N PRO A 49 -11.92 -13.54 -3.42
CA PRO A 49 -10.46 -13.64 -3.46
C PRO A 49 -9.88 -12.81 -4.63
N VAL A 50 -8.76 -12.14 -4.38
CA VAL A 50 -8.03 -11.42 -5.42
C VAL A 50 -7.03 -12.37 -6.10
N PRO A 51 -7.08 -12.58 -7.42
CA PRO A 51 -6.11 -13.40 -8.14
C PRO A 51 -4.68 -12.87 -8.00
N ASN A 52 -3.69 -13.77 -8.06
CA ASN A 52 -2.28 -13.37 -7.90
C ASN A 52 -1.79 -12.51 -9.06
N ASP A 53 -2.21 -12.81 -10.28
CA ASP A 53 -1.88 -12.06 -11.49
C ASP A 53 -2.34 -10.59 -11.36
N VAL A 54 -3.54 -10.35 -10.87
CA VAL A 54 -4.04 -8.98 -10.62
C VAL A 54 -3.16 -8.23 -9.61
N LEU A 55 -2.72 -8.90 -8.52
CA LEU A 55 -1.84 -8.26 -7.54
C LEU A 55 -0.46 -7.98 -8.13
N LEU A 56 0.08 -8.90 -8.92
CA LEU A 56 1.36 -8.73 -9.59
C LEU A 56 1.31 -7.62 -10.65
N ASP A 57 0.23 -7.53 -11.42
CA ASP A 57 0.01 -6.45 -12.38
C ASP A 57 -0.04 -5.08 -11.69
N CYS A 58 -0.73 -4.98 -10.55
CA CYS A 58 -0.75 -3.74 -9.75
C CYS A 58 0.65 -3.37 -9.23
N ILE A 59 1.45 -4.36 -8.80
CA ILE A 59 2.82 -4.13 -8.34
C ILE A 59 3.71 -3.71 -9.51
N ASP A 60 3.58 -4.33 -10.67
CA ASP A 60 4.36 -3.97 -11.86
C ASP A 60 4.08 -2.52 -12.31
N ILE A 61 2.83 -2.08 -12.19
CA ILE A 61 2.47 -0.68 -12.45
C ILE A 61 3.09 0.25 -11.39
N ALA A 62 2.99 -0.12 -10.11
CA ALA A 62 3.57 0.67 -9.01
C ALA A 62 5.10 0.79 -9.09
N GLU A 63 5.78 -0.23 -9.63
CA GLU A 63 7.24 -0.22 -9.86
C GLU A 63 7.67 0.77 -10.95
N GLN A 64 6.75 1.26 -11.79
CA GLN A 64 7.06 2.32 -12.77
C GLN A 64 7.24 3.69 -12.11
N GLY A 65 6.81 3.85 -10.86
CA GLY A 65 7.01 5.10 -10.12
C GLY A 65 8.50 5.45 -9.97
N PRO A 66 8.89 6.73 -10.09
CA PRO A 66 10.28 7.13 -9.99
C PRO A 66 10.87 6.79 -8.62
N GLY A 67 12.13 6.35 -8.60
CA GLY A 67 12.87 6.01 -7.40
C GLY A 67 14.09 6.90 -7.19
N GLY A 68 14.44 7.19 -5.93
CA GLY A 68 15.63 7.96 -5.58
C GLY A 68 16.90 7.29 -6.11
N GLY A 69 17.72 8.03 -6.88
CA GLY A 69 18.97 7.52 -7.46
C GLY A 69 18.81 6.36 -8.44
N ASN A 70 17.63 6.18 -9.01
CA ASN A 70 17.29 5.05 -9.89
C ASN A 70 17.56 3.67 -9.24
N GLN A 71 17.39 3.58 -7.92
CA GLN A 71 17.61 2.35 -7.18
C GLN A 71 16.26 1.64 -6.96
N SER A 72 16.18 0.37 -7.37
CA SER A 72 15.03 -0.49 -7.07
C SER A 72 15.14 -1.02 -5.64
N SER A 73 14.78 -0.17 -4.66
CA SER A 73 14.81 -0.49 -3.24
C SER A 73 13.49 -1.02 -2.70
N ARG A 74 12.42 -0.96 -3.49
CA ARG A 74 11.10 -1.41 -3.10
C ARG A 74 11.03 -2.94 -3.01
N ARG A 75 10.28 -3.42 -2.04
CA ARG A 75 9.93 -4.82 -1.85
C ARG A 75 8.47 -4.89 -1.46
N TRP A 76 7.80 -5.96 -1.84
CA TRP A 76 6.36 -6.12 -1.63
C TRP A 76 6.08 -7.40 -0.87
N LEU A 77 5.34 -7.31 0.22
CA LEU A 77 4.83 -8.45 0.95
C LEU A 77 3.36 -8.64 0.60
N ILE A 78 3.01 -9.79 0.02
CA ILE A 78 1.63 -10.18 -0.22
C ILE A 78 1.25 -11.19 0.86
N ILE A 79 0.27 -10.86 1.68
CA ILE A 79 -0.13 -11.63 2.84
C ILE A 79 -1.57 -12.09 2.65
N ARG A 80 -1.77 -13.42 2.66
CA ARG A 80 -3.06 -14.08 2.52
C ARG A 80 -3.36 -15.02 3.69
N ASP A 81 -2.31 -15.46 4.36
CA ASP A 81 -2.43 -16.35 5.51
C ASP A 81 -3.23 -15.66 6.63
N LYS A 82 -4.21 -16.40 7.16
CA LYS A 82 -5.14 -15.86 8.15
C LYS A 82 -4.43 -15.44 9.43
N ALA A 83 -3.54 -16.27 9.95
CA ALA A 83 -2.84 -15.98 11.20
C ALA A 83 -1.92 -14.77 11.07
N GLN A 84 -1.28 -14.59 9.90
CA GLN A 84 -0.47 -13.39 9.61
C GLN A 84 -1.34 -12.13 9.49
N LYS A 85 -2.52 -12.22 8.86
CA LYS A 85 -3.46 -11.10 8.79
C LYS A 85 -3.99 -10.72 10.17
N GLU A 86 -4.31 -11.69 11.03
CA GLU A 86 -4.72 -11.45 12.41
C GLU A 86 -3.63 -10.71 13.18
N ALA A 87 -2.38 -11.19 13.14
CA ALA A 87 -1.26 -10.53 13.82
C ALA A 87 -1.03 -9.09 13.34
N LEU A 88 -1.16 -8.84 12.04
CA LEU A 88 -1.05 -7.49 11.48
C LEU A 88 -2.23 -6.60 11.87
N SER A 89 -3.44 -7.17 11.90
CA SER A 89 -4.63 -6.47 12.34
C SER A 89 -4.52 -6.03 13.79
N ASP A 90 -3.98 -6.89 14.67
CA ASP A 90 -3.74 -6.56 16.07
C ASP A 90 -2.75 -5.40 16.20
N LEU A 91 -1.65 -5.43 15.46
CA LEU A 91 -0.67 -4.33 15.43
C LEU A 91 -1.29 -3.03 14.91
N TYR A 92 -2.09 -3.11 13.85
CA TYR A 92 -2.78 -1.95 13.29
C TYR A 92 -3.80 -1.38 14.27
N TRP A 93 -4.53 -2.26 14.96
CA TRP A 93 -5.51 -1.90 15.98
C TRP A 93 -4.85 -1.16 17.15
N GLU A 94 -3.75 -1.69 17.67
CA GLU A 94 -2.99 -1.06 18.75
C GLU A 94 -2.39 0.28 18.31
N GLY A 95 -1.85 0.38 17.11
CA GLY A 95 -1.21 1.60 16.60
C GLY A 95 -2.19 2.72 16.25
N ALA A 96 -3.34 2.38 15.64
CA ALA A 96 -4.24 3.39 15.09
C ALA A 96 -5.73 3.07 15.23
N GLY A 97 -6.13 1.81 15.28
CA GLY A 97 -7.53 1.39 15.23
C GLY A 97 -8.36 1.99 16.37
N LYS A 98 -7.87 1.89 17.60
CA LYS A 98 -8.54 2.45 18.80
C LYS A 98 -8.79 3.96 18.66
N TRP A 99 -7.80 4.68 18.13
CA TRP A 99 -7.93 6.10 17.89
C TRP A 99 -8.97 6.41 16.81
N MET A 100 -8.96 5.64 15.70
CA MET A 100 -9.90 5.83 14.60
C MET A 100 -11.35 5.62 15.05
N VAL A 101 -11.62 4.58 15.84
CA VAL A 101 -12.93 4.31 16.41
C VAL A 101 -13.36 5.42 17.36
N SER A 102 -12.49 5.85 18.28
CA SER A 102 -12.77 6.97 19.19
C SER A 102 -13.06 8.27 18.41
N ALA A 103 -12.30 8.54 17.34
CA ALA A 103 -12.52 9.72 16.50
C ALA A 103 -13.85 9.64 15.73
N ARG A 104 -14.21 8.46 15.20
CA ARG A 104 -15.52 8.23 14.59
C ARG A 104 -16.65 8.56 15.55
N ASP A 105 -16.59 8.02 16.77
CA ASP A 105 -17.66 8.15 17.76
C ASP A 105 -17.82 9.60 18.22
N LYS A 106 -16.72 10.34 18.38
CA LYS A 106 -16.73 11.78 18.70
C LYS A 106 -17.32 12.64 17.60
N LEU A 107 -17.16 12.24 16.34
CA LEU A 107 -17.64 12.99 15.18
C LEU A 107 -19.02 12.54 14.70
N ALA A 108 -19.57 11.48 15.28
CA ALA A 108 -20.87 10.95 14.88
C ALA A 108 -21.97 12.01 15.05
N GLY A 109 -22.80 12.16 14.00
CA GLY A 109 -23.89 13.15 13.98
C GLY A 109 -23.46 14.60 13.81
N THR A 110 -22.17 14.88 13.58
CA THR A 110 -21.66 16.23 13.32
C THR A 110 -21.47 16.51 11.82
N GLU A 111 -21.50 17.78 11.43
CA GLU A 111 -21.19 18.27 10.06
C GLU A 111 -19.67 18.41 9.82
N HIS A 112 -18.83 17.85 10.69
CA HIS A 112 -17.39 17.99 10.56
C HIS A 112 -16.88 17.26 9.31
N ARG A 113 -16.00 17.91 8.53
CA ARG A 113 -15.47 17.40 7.26
C ARG A 113 -14.85 15.99 7.35
N ASN A 114 -14.32 15.63 8.52
CA ASN A 114 -13.66 14.34 8.74
C ASN A 114 -14.62 13.22 9.20
N THR A 115 -15.89 13.51 9.45
CA THR A 115 -16.88 12.51 9.91
C THR A 115 -16.92 11.31 8.97
N ARG A 116 -17.00 11.57 7.66
CA ARG A 116 -17.02 10.53 6.63
C ARG A 116 -15.69 9.75 6.56
N VAL A 117 -14.56 10.45 6.72
CA VAL A 117 -13.23 9.84 6.70
C VAL A 117 -13.04 8.92 7.89
N MET A 118 -13.36 9.38 9.11
CA MET A 118 -13.19 8.57 10.33
C MET A 118 -14.12 7.37 10.34
N ARG A 119 -15.35 7.50 9.84
CA ARG A 119 -16.25 6.35 9.67
C ARG A 119 -15.64 5.27 8.77
N SER A 120 -15.07 5.65 7.64
CA SER A 120 -14.47 4.70 6.71
C SER A 120 -13.16 4.11 7.24
N ALA A 121 -12.35 4.90 7.95
CA ALA A 121 -11.10 4.44 8.53
C ALA A 121 -11.33 3.44 9.69
N ALA A 122 -12.27 3.74 10.58
CA ALA A 122 -12.67 2.84 11.66
C ALA A 122 -13.22 1.51 11.10
N HIS A 123 -14.07 1.57 10.07
CA HIS A 123 -14.59 0.36 9.41
C HIS A 123 -13.45 -0.53 8.89
N LEU A 124 -12.43 0.03 8.21
CA LEU A 124 -11.29 -0.75 7.76
C LEU A 124 -10.52 -1.35 8.94
N ALA A 125 -10.32 -0.60 10.02
CA ALA A 125 -9.62 -1.10 11.20
C ALA A 125 -10.35 -2.27 11.86
N GLU A 126 -11.68 -2.25 11.88
CA GLU A 126 -12.55 -3.30 12.40
C GLU A 126 -12.57 -4.56 11.52
N HIS A 127 -12.31 -4.41 10.20
CA HIS A 127 -12.41 -5.49 9.20
C HIS A 127 -11.08 -5.81 8.49
N LEU A 128 -9.95 -5.37 9.05
CA LEU A 128 -8.65 -5.55 8.38
C LEU A 128 -8.29 -7.03 8.19
N THR A 129 -8.70 -7.91 9.10
CA THR A 129 -8.49 -9.36 9.00
C THR A 129 -9.33 -10.01 7.89
N ASP A 130 -10.47 -9.40 7.55
CA ASP A 130 -11.44 -9.97 6.62
C ASP A 130 -11.04 -9.74 5.15
N VAL A 131 -10.13 -8.77 4.88
CA VAL A 131 -9.70 -8.49 3.50
C VAL A 131 -9.04 -9.72 2.87
N PRO A 132 -9.27 -9.99 1.57
CA PRO A 132 -8.75 -11.18 0.88
C PRO A 132 -7.22 -11.25 0.85
N ALA A 133 -6.56 -10.11 0.77
CA ALA A 133 -5.10 -9.99 0.80
C ALA A 133 -4.67 -8.64 1.36
N LEU A 134 -3.52 -8.61 2.03
CA LEU A 134 -2.80 -7.40 2.39
C LEU A 134 -1.54 -7.29 1.53
N VAL A 135 -1.29 -6.11 1.00
CA VAL A 135 -0.05 -5.82 0.28
C VAL A 135 0.68 -4.71 1.02
N ILE A 136 1.89 -5.00 1.47
CA ILE A 136 2.71 -4.07 2.24
C ILE A 136 3.92 -3.67 1.40
N PRO A 137 4.02 -2.41 0.98
CA PRO A 137 5.23 -1.90 0.36
C PRO A 137 6.32 -1.75 1.43
N CYS A 138 7.50 -2.27 1.13
CA CYS A 138 8.68 -2.20 1.98
C CYS A 138 9.83 -1.54 1.22
N ILE A 139 10.70 -0.89 1.95
CA ILE A 139 11.94 -0.35 1.41
C ILE A 139 13.11 -1.19 1.91
N TRP A 140 13.96 -1.62 1.00
CA TRP A 140 15.21 -2.27 1.36
C TRP A 140 16.21 -1.22 1.86
N GLY A 141 16.62 -1.34 3.10
CA GLY A 141 17.61 -0.47 3.73
C GLY A 141 17.47 -0.50 5.24
N VAL A 142 18.48 0.01 5.92
CA VAL A 142 18.46 0.19 7.36
C VAL A 142 18.43 1.70 7.61
N HIS A 143 17.49 2.15 8.44
CA HIS A 143 17.54 3.51 8.97
C HIS A 143 18.81 3.62 9.83
N ASP A 144 19.73 4.45 9.38
CA ASP A 144 20.90 4.82 10.16
C ASP A 144 20.57 6.10 10.93
N ASP A 145 20.63 6.04 12.26
CA ASP A 145 20.48 7.20 13.14
C ASP A 145 21.61 8.23 12.99
N SER A 146 22.59 7.97 12.08
CA SER A 146 23.55 8.96 11.68
C SER A 146 22.80 10.13 11.05
N LYS A 147 22.88 11.31 11.68
CA LYS A 147 22.20 12.57 11.32
C LYS A 147 22.60 13.14 9.92
N LYS A 148 23.07 12.29 9.01
CA LYS A 148 23.36 12.70 7.63
C LYS A 148 22.12 12.43 6.79
N PRO A 149 21.56 13.46 6.11
CA PRO A 149 20.56 13.23 5.07
C PRO A 149 21.16 12.22 4.09
N GLY A 150 20.65 11.02 4.12
CA GLY A 150 21.21 9.93 3.35
C GLY A 150 20.28 9.49 2.23
N LEU A 151 20.77 8.54 1.47
CA LEU A 151 20.03 7.87 0.42
C LEU A 151 18.66 7.33 0.91
N PHE A 152 18.58 6.98 2.20
CA PHE A 152 17.35 6.49 2.82
C PHE A 152 16.19 7.50 2.74
N ASP A 153 16.45 8.78 3.01
CA ASP A 153 15.39 9.80 2.98
C ASP A 153 14.82 10.01 1.56
N SER A 154 15.64 9.87 0.53
CA SER A 154 15.18 9.94 -0.85
C SER A 154 14.44 8.66 -1.29
N VAL A 155 14.79 7.51 -0.71
CA VAL A 155 14.17 6.22 -0.99
C VAL A 155 12.81 6.08 -0.31
N VAL A 156 12.64 6.63 0.91
CA VAL A 156 11.34 6.67 1.60
C VAL A 156 10.29 7.35 0.74
N GLN A 157 10.64 8.45 0.07
CA GLN A 157 9.72 9.17 -0.81
C GLN A 157 9.25 8.30 -2.00
N SER A 158 10.11 7.45 -2.53
CA SER A 158 9.76 6.57 -3.64
C SER A 158 8.82 5.41 -3.28
N ALA A 159 8.59 5.14 -2.01
CA ALA A 159 7.59 4.16 -1.58
C ALA A 159 6.15 4.72 -1.60
N TRP A 160 5.99 6.00 -1.86
CA TRP A 160 4.70 6.69 -1.87
C TRP A 160 4.18 6.93 -3.29
N SER A 161 4.88 6.42 -4.28
CA SER A 161 4.58 6.58 -5.71
C SER A 161 3.48 5.64 -6.19
#